data_6cd7e18fd76c8943444cbb5cb8902d8e
#
_entry.id   6cd7e18fd76c8943444cbb5cb8902d8e
#
_cell.length_a   1.000
_cell.length_b   1.000
_cell.length_c   1.000
_cell.angle_alpha   90.00
_cell.angle_beta   90.00
_cell.angle_gamma   90.00
#
_symmetry.space_group_name_H-M   'P 1'
#
loop_
_entity.id
_entity.type
_entity.pdbx_description
1 polymer ?
#
loop_
_entity_poly.entity_id
_entity_poly.type
_entity_poly.pdbx_seq_one_letter_code
_entity_poly.pdbx_strand_id
1 'polypeptide(L)'
;MPEELELEKPLLELENRIAELRASEDPQATRDEIPRLEERLHRLQQKVYGGLTAWQRAQLARHPKRPHTLDFFRLLLDDFVELHGDRVFGDDKAIVGGLASFDGESIVVIGHQKGRDTRENIARNFGMPHPEGYRKALRLMQLAAKFGKPILTFIDTPGAYPGLGAEERGQAEAIARNLREMAGLPTPILCVVTGEGGSGGALAIGVGNRVLMLEYAIYSVISPEGCAAILWGDAAKAPEAAELMRVTAPDLLRLGVIDAIVPEPVGGAHRNWEATAANLRIALRDQLWELKSKSGEQLVEERYDKFRRIGAFEEAG
;
A
#
# COMPACT_ATOMS: atom_id res chain seq x y z
N MET A 1 -2.39 17.19 0.49
CA MET A 1 -3.67 16.81 -0.17
C MET A 1 -4.81 17.44 0.61
N PRO A 2 -5.88 17.93 -0.03
CA PRO A 2 -7.07 18.34 0.69
C PRO A 2 -7.67 17.15 1.44
N GLU A 3 -8.25 17.39 2.62
CA GLU A 3 -8.94 16.35 3.39
C GLU A 3 -10.21 15.84 2.69
N GLU A 4 -10.76 16.62 1.77
CA GLU A 4 -11.96 16.31 1.02
C GLU A 4 -11.62 16.28 -0.47
N LEU A 5 -11.87 15.14 -1.11
CA LEU A 5 -11.72 15.01 -2.55
C LEU A 5 -12.96 15.59 -3.26
N GLU A 6 -12.75 16.26 -4.39
CA GLU A 6 -13.84 16.81 -5.20
C GLU A 6 -14.93 15.78 -5.52
N LEU A 7 -14.51 14.53 -5.78
CA LEU A 7 -15.43 13.43 -6.10
C LEU A 7 -16.33 13.03 -4.91
N GLU A 8 -15.94 13.36 -3.68
CA GLU A 8 -16.68 13.00 -2.46
C GLU A 8 -17.61 14.11 -1.96
N LYS A 9 -17.47 15.34 -2.44
CA LYS A 9 -18.31 16.47 -2.01
C LYS A 9 -19.81 16.18 -2.02
N PRO A 10 -20.39 15.59 -3.11
CA PRO A 10 -21.82 15.29 -3.12
C PRO A 10 -22.24 14.22 -2.09
N LEU A 11 -21.31 13.33 -1.70
CA LEU A 11 -21.54 12.32 -0.66
C LEU A 11 -21.56 12.98 0.71
N LEU A 12 -20.57 13.86 0.99
CA LEU A 12 -20.46 14.60 2.25
C LEU A 12 -21.67 15.50 2.49
N GLU A 13 -22.18 16.16 1.45
CA GLU A 13 -23.41 16.94 1.55
C GLU A 13 -24.61 16.12 2.01
N LEU A 14 -24.78 14.92 1.46
CA LEU A 14 -25.87 14.00 1.87
C LEU A 14 -25.63 13.46 3.29
N GLU A 15 -24.41 13.10 3.63
CA GLU A 15 -24.03 12.63 4.97
C GLU A 15 -24.29 13.70 6.03
N ASN A 16 -23.89 14.94 5.76
CA ASN A 16 -24.16 16.06 6.65
C ASN A 16 -25.65 16.31 6.83
N ARG A 17 -26.42 16.25 5.73
CA ARG A 17 -27.90 16.39 5.81
C ARG A 17 -28.55 15.28 6.63
N ILE A 18 -28.11 14.03 6.49
CA ILE A 18 -28.57 12.91 7.30
C ILE A 18 -28.20 13.13 8.78
N ALA A 19 -26.98 13.60 9.05
CA ALA A 19 -26.53 13.89 10.41
C ALA A 19 -27.36 15.01 11.08
N GLU A 20 -27.65 16.10 10.34
CA GLU A 20 -28.52 17.18 10.80
C GLU A 20 -29.93 16.68 11.17
N LEU A 21 -30.53 15.86 10.28
CA LEU A 21 -31.85 15.28 10.53
C LEU A 21 -31.88 14.32 11.72
N ARG A 22 -30.81 13.54 11.91
CA ARG A 22 -30.69 12.68 13.09
C ARG A 22 -30.50 13.46 14.40
N ALA A 23 -29.88 14.63 14.32
CA ALA A 23 -29.72 15.54 15.46
C ALA A 23 -30.98 16.36 15.75
N SER A 24 -31.89 16.48 14.76
CA SER A 24 -33.21 17.09 14.97
C SER A 24 -34.12 16.10 15.71
N GLU A 25 -34.82 16.56 16.73
CA GLU A 25 -35.77 15.74 17.49
C GLU A 25 -37.12 15.55 16.75
N ASP A 26 -37.14 15.68 15.40
CA ASP A 26 -38.34 15.52 14.59
C ASP A 26 -38.57 14.02 14.25
N PRO A 27 -39.62 13.38 14.86
CA PRO A 27 -39.87 11.98 14.64
C PRO A 27 -40.33 11.65 13.20
N GLN A 28 -40.86 12.63 12.47
CA GLN A 28 -41.37 12.45 11.11
C GLN A 28 -40.21 12.48 10.10
N ALA A 29 -39.27 13.38 10.27
CA ALA A 29 -38.03 13.42 9.48
C ALA A 29 -37.23 12.13 9.64
N THR A 30 -37.13 11.60 10.86
CA THR A 30 -36.44 10.35 11.17
C THR A 30 -37.07 9.13 10.48
N ARG A 31 -38.40 9.08 10.37
CA ARG A 31 -39.08 7.94 9.77
C ARG A 31 -39.11 7.92 8.25
N ASP A 32 -39.31 9.07 7.62
CA ASP A 32 -39.64 9.13 6.19
C ASP A 32 -38.48 9.68 5.34
N GLU A 33 -37.73 10.68 5.84
CA GLU A 33 -36.71 11.35 5.05
C GLU A 33 -35.35 10.65 5.14
N ILE A 34 -34.91 10.24 6.34
CA ILE A 34 -33.60 9.61 6.54
C ILE A 34 -33.44 8.34 5.70
N PRO A 35 -34.38 7.36 5.68
CA PRO A 35 -34.21 6.16 4.87
C PRO A 35 -34.07 6.44 3.36
N ARG A 36 -34.79 7.46 2.86
CA ARG A 36 -34.70 7.88 1.45
C ARG A 36 -33.35 8.50 1.12
N LEU A 37 -32.80 9.31 2.04
CA LEU A 37 -31.47 9.92 1.87
C LEU A 37 -30.36 8.87 1.98
N GLU A 38 -30.48 7.92 2.88
CA GLU A 38 -29.53 6.79 3.02
C GLU A 38 -29.51 5.92 1.76
N GLU A 39 -30.67 5.61 1.20
CA GLU A 39 -30.75 4.87 -0.07
C GLU A 39 -30.14 5.68 -1.23
N ARG A 40 -30.39 6.98 -1.27
CA ARG A 40 -29.77 7.88 -2.26
C ARG A 40 -28.27 7.96 -2.09
N LEU A 41 -27.77 8.06 -0.85
CA LEU A 41 -26.37 8.06 -0.51
C LEU A 41 -25.71 6.75 -0.99
N HIS A 42 -26.29 5.62 -0.67
CA HIS A 42 -25.78 4.32 -1.09
C HIS A 42 -25.68 4.19 -2.62
N ARG A 43 -26.72 4.57 -3.35
CA ARG A 43 -26.68 4.59 -4.82
C ARG A 43 -25.63 5.53 -5.37
N LEU A 44 -25.47 6.71 -4.77
CA LEU A 44 -24.46 7.68 -5.18
C LEU A 44 -23.06 7.16 -4.89
N GLN A 45 -22.82 6.54 -3.75
CA GLN A 45 -21.54 5.89 -3.42
C GLN A 45 -21.18 4.83 -4.46
N GLN A 46 -22.10 3.93 -4.78
CA GLN A 46 -21.86 2.91 -5.81
C GLN A 46 -21.51 3.54 -7.17
N LYS A 47 -22.21 4.60 -7.56
CA LYS A 47 -21.93 5.32 -8.82
C LYS A 47 -20.55 5.98 -8.83
N VAL A 48 -20.19 6.67 -7.74
CA VAL A 48 -18.92 7.40 -7.62
C VAL A 48 -17.75 6.42 -7.61
N TYR A 49 -17.78 5.43 -6.70
CA TYR A 49 -16.66 4.50 -6.53
C TYR A 49 -16.60 3.40 -7.60
N GLY A 50 -17.72 3.08 -8.27
CA GLY A 50 -17.74 2.14 -9.37
C GLY A 50 -17.17 2.68 -10.70
N GLY A 51 -17.04 4.02 -10.82
CA GLY A 51 -16.59 4.69 -12.06
C GLY A 51 -15.30 5.52 -11.91
N LEU A 52 -14.45 5.22 -10.93
CA LEU A 52 -13.24 5.99 -10.68
C LEU A 52 -12.23 5.91 -11.83
N THR A 53 -11.76 7.07 -12.28
CA THR A 53 -10.62 7.19 -13.19
C THR A 53 -9.31 6.77 -12.50
N ALA A 54 -8.25 6.50 -13.27
CA ALA A 54 -6.94 6.18 -12.70
C ALA A 54 -6.39 7.33 -11.84
N TRP A 55 -6.64 8.58 -12.26
CA TRP A 55 -6.27 9.75 -11.49
C TRP A 55 -7.01 9.84 -10.14
N GLN A 56 -8.33 9.61 -10.14
CA GLN A 56 -9.13 9.59 -8.91
C GLN A 56 -8.67 8.47 -7.95
N ARG A 57 -8.31 7.30 -8.48
CA ARG A 57 -7.69 6.23 -7.67
C ARG A 57 -6.35 6.66 -7.09
N ALA A 58 -5.51 7.37 -7.85
CA ALA A 58 -4.25 7.92 -7.34
C ALA A 58 -4.48 8.93 -6.21
N GLN A 59 -5.51 9.76 -6.32
CA GLN A 59 -5.89 10.68 -5.24
C GLN A 59 -6.39 9.93 -3.99
N LEU A 60 -7.22 8.89 -4.16
CA LEU A 60 -7.67 8.03 -3.05
C LEU A 60 -6.52 7.27 -2.40
N ALA A 61 -5.55 6.75 -3.18
CA ALA A 61 -4.37 6.09 -2.64
C ALA A 61 -3.55 6.98 -1.69
N ARG A 62 -3.59 8.29 -1.92
CA ARG A 62 -2.88 9.33 -1.15
C ARG A 62 -3.75 9.99 -0.08
N HIS A 63 -4.99 9.55 0.09
CA HIS A 63 -5.93 10.20 1.01
C HIS A 63 -5.37 10.21 2.44
N PRO A 64 -5.31 11.37 3.16
CA PRO A 64 -4.65 11.48 4.46
C PRO A 64 -5.30 10.65 5.56
N LYS A 65 -6.58 10.28 5.41
CA LYS A 65 -7.31 9.41 6.34
C LYS A 65 -7.19 7.92 6.02
N ARG A 66 -6.43 7.52 4.99
CA ARG A 66 -6.17 6.07 4.77
C ARG A 66 -5.41 5.48 5.95
N PRO A 67 -5.68 4.20 6.30
CA PRO A 67 -4.87 3.51 7.29
C PRO A 67 -3.42 3.40 6.79
N HIS A 68 -2.46 3.77 7.65
CA HIS A 68 -1.04 3.58 7.42
C HIS A 68 -0.58 2.23 7.99
N THR A 69 0.67 1.87 7.78
CA THR A 69 1.22 0.57 8.18
C THR A 69 0.99 0.23 9.67
N LEU A 70 1.24 1.16 10.58
CA LEU A 70 1.03 0.92 12.02
C LEU A 70 -0.46 0.78 12.38
N ASP A 71 -1.37 1.34 11.60
CA ASP A 71 -2.81 1.12 11.78
C ASP A 71 -3.18 -0.31 11.37
N PHE A 72 -2.65 -0.78 10.23
CA PHE A 72 -2.81 -2.18 9.82
C PHE A 72 -2.18 -3.14 10.83
N PHE A 73 -1.00 -2.84 11.39
CA PHE A 73 -0.40 -3.67 12.43
C PHE A 73 -1.33 -3.80 13.63
N ARG A 74 -1.90 -2.69 14.10
CA ARG A 74 -2.84 -2.68 15.23
C ARG A 74 -4.13 -3.46 14.97
N LEU A 75 -4.62 -3.45 13.73
CA LEU A 75 -5.87 -4.12 13.35
C LEU A 75 -5.69 -5.60 12.99
N LEU A 76 -4.49 -6.01 12.57
CA LEU A 76 -4.23 -7.34 12.00
C LEU A 76 -3.40 -8.24 12.92
N LEU A 77 -2.53 -7.66 13.76
CA LEU A 77 -1.45 -8.37 14.43
C LEU A 77 -1.59 -8.29 15.93
N ASP A 78 -1.05 -9.31 16.60
CA ASP A 78 -0.87 -9.35 18.05
C ASP A 78 0.64 -9.28 18.39
N ASP A 79 0.97 -8.85 19.61
CA ASP A 79 2.32 -8.89 20.18
C ASP A 79 3.42 -8.24 19.30
N PHE A 80 3.10 -7.12 18.65
CA PHE A 80 4.07 -6.42 17.83
C PHE A 80 5.20 -5.81 18.66
N VAL A 81 6.43 -6.23 18.36
CA VAL A 81 7.69 -5.72 18.94
C VAL A 81 8.52 -5.07 17.84
N GLU A 82 8.60 -3.73 17.85
CA GLU A 82 9.38 -2.98 16.87
C GLU A 82 10.88 -3.17 17.08
N LEU A 83 11.62 -3.37 15.99
CA LEU A 83 13.06 -3.52 15.97
C LEU A 83 13.71 -2.38 15.18
N HIS A 84 14.52 -1.57 15.83
CA HIS A 84 15.11 -0.35 15.31
C HIS A 84 16.54 -0.52 14.77
N GLY A 85 16.91 0.38 13.86
CA GLY A 85 18.27 0.58 13.38
C GLY A 85 18.79 -0.45 12.38
N ASP A 86 19.70 0.02 11.51
CA ASP A 86 20.30 -0.79 10.44
C ASP A 86 21.59 -1.52 10.86
N ARG A 87 22.15 -1.23 12.04
CA ARG A 87 23.45 -1.74 12.55
C ARG A 87 24.65 -1.22 11.78
N VAL A 88 24.49 -0.14 10.99
CA VAL A 88 25.57 0.48 10.19
C VAL A 88 25.66 1.98 10.48
N PHE A 89 24.55 2.71 10.25
CA PHE A 89 24.52 4.17 10.37
C PHE A 89 23.50 4.67 11.40
N GLY A 90 22.24 4.21 11.31
CA GLY A 90 21.19 4.75 12.16
C GLY A 90 19.86 4.04 12.05
N ASP A 91 18.80 4.73 12.45
CA ASP A 91 17.44 4.30 12.27
C ASP A 91 16.69 5.24 11.32
N ASP A 92 15.70 4.71 10.59
CA ASP A 92 14.81 5.50 9.76
C ASP A 92 13.35 5.20 10.13
N LYS A 93 12.63 6.26 10.51
CA LYS A 93 11.23 6.18 10.94
C LYS A 93 10.25 6.04 9.78
N ALA A 94 10.69 6.19 8.53
CA ALA A 94 9.88 5.95 7.35
C ALA A 94 9.71 4.44 7.04
N ILE A 95 10.56 3.57 7.62
CA ILE A 95 10.34 2.12 7.69
C ILE A 95 10.09 1.74 9.15
N VAL A 96 9.01 1.02 9.39
CA VAL A 96 8.70 0.35 10.66
C VAL A 96 8.73 -1.15 10.44
N GLY A 97 9.13 -1.91 11.45
CA GLY A 97 9.12 -3.37 11.34
C GLY A 97 9.63 -4.06 12.58
N GLY A 98 9.36 -5.33 12.68
CA GLY A 98 9.70 -6.13 13.84
C GLY A 98 9.07 -7.52 13.82
N LEU A 99 8.93 -8.08 15.01
CA LEU A 99 8.29 -9.36 15.25
C LEU A 99 6.83 -9.14 15.64
N ALA A 100 5.95 -10.03 15.19
CA ALA A 100 4.54 -10.00 15.56
C ALA A 100 3.93 -11.40 15.50
N SER A 101 2.69 -11.53 15.93
CA SER A 101 1.85 -12.70 15.72
C SER A 101 0.72 -12.37 14.75
N PHE A 102 0.50 -13.22 13.75
CA PHE A 102 -0.64 -13.17 12.84
C PHE A 102 -1.39 -14.49 12.90
N ASP A 103 -2.64 -14.44 13.35
CA ASP A 103 -3.48 -15.63 13.57
C ASP A 103 -2.76 -16.74 14.39
N GLY A 104 -2.01 -16.32 15.44
CA GLY A 104 -1.25 -17.20 16.32
C GLY A 104 0.11 -17.66 15.79
N GLU A 105 0.53 -17.20 14.61
CA GLU A 105 1.82 -17.53 14.02
C GLU A 105 2.83 -16.39 14.14
N SER A 106 4.04 -16.71 14.59
CA SER A 106 5.13 -15.72 14.64
C SER A 106 5.61 -15.37 13.24
N ILE A 107 5.59 -14.08 12.92
CA ILE A 107 5.98 -13.52 11.63
C ILE A 107 6.93 -12.34 11.80
N VAL A 108 7.59 -11.95 10.73
CA VAL A 108 8.27 -10.65 10.61
C VAL A 108 7.43 -9.72 9.75
N VAL A 109 7.20 -8.51 10.26
CA VAL A 109 6.45 -7.48 9.54
C VAL A 109 7.33 -6.27 9.28
N ILE A 110 7.16 -5.65 8.11
CA ILE A 110 7.91 -4.48 7.67
C ILE A 110 6.97 -3.60 6.87
N GLY A 111 7.09 -2.28 6.96
CA GLY A 111 6.31 -1.43 6.08
C GLY A 111 6.73 0.03 6.09
N HIS A 112 6.31 0.73 5.05
CA HIS A 112 6.46 2.17 4.97
C HIS A 112 5.48 2.86 5.90
N GLN A 113 5.95 3.88 6.61
CA GLN A 113 5.11 4.64 7.52
C GLN A 113 5.15 6.12 7.19
N LYS A 114 3.99 6.66 6.87
CA LYS A 114 3.72 8.10 6.75
C LYS A 114 3.29 8.70 8.09
N GLY A 115 3.37 10.01 8.23
CA GLY A 115 2.83 10.72 9.39
C GLY A 115 1.37 11.13 9.21
N ARG A 116 0.69 11.46 10.32
CA ARG A 116 -0.68 11.99 10.32
C ARG A 116 -0.72 13.52 10.28
N ASP A 117 0.28 14.15 10.86
CA ASP A 117 0.43 15.59 10.87
C ASP A 117 1.78 16.03 10.26
N THR A 118 2.00 17.34 10.19
CA THR A 118 3.23 17.92 9.61
C THR A 118 4.47 17.48 10.39
N ARG A 119 4.42 17.40 11.71
CA ARG A 119 5.55 17.02 12.56
C ARG A 119 5.92 15.55 12.35
N GLU A 120 4.93 14.68 12.34
CA GLU A 120 5.15 13.26 12.06
C GLU A 120 5.62 13.04 10.62
N ASN A 121 5.07 13.73 9.63
CA ASN A 121 5.50 13.63 8.24
C ASN A 121 6.97 14.03 8.09
N ILE A 122 7.42 15.11 8.72
CA ILE A 122 8.84 15.50 8.73
C ILE A 122 9.69 14.40 9.40
N ALA A 123 9.26 13.89 10.56
CA ALA A 123 10.00 12.85 11.28
C ALA A 123 10.09 11.51 10.54
N ARG A 124 9.17 11.24 9.62
CA ARG A 124 9.08 10.04 8.77
C ARG A 124 9.45 10.31 7.31
N ASN A 125 10.10 11.44 7.03
CA ASN A 125 10.53 11.84 5.68
C ASN A 125 9.38 11.73 4.65
N PHE A 126 8.14 12.05 5.03
CA PHE A 126 6.95 11.92 4.21
C PHE A 126 6.71 10.50 3.66
N GLY A 127 7.14 9.48 4.40
CA GLY A 127 7.09 8.09 3.97
C GLY A 127 8.16 7.70 2.94
N MET A 128 9.19 8.53 2.74
CA MET A 128 10.32 8.28 1.85
C MET A 128 11.54 7.79 2.64
N PRO A 129 11.88 6.50 2.61
CA PRO A 129 13.00 5.98 3.39
C PRO A 129 14.36 6.43 2.89
N HIS A 130 15.27 6.65 3.83
CA HIS A 130 16.70 6.73 3.61
C HIS A 130 17.33 5.33 3.49
N PRO A 131 18.63 5.20 3.09
CA PRO A 131 19.30 3.90 2.96
C PRO A 131 19.22 3.04 4.21
N GLU A 132 19.31 3.64 5.40
CA GLU A 132 19.23 2.96 6.68
C GLU A 132 17.88 2.30 6.93
N GLY A 133 16.79 2.83 6.38
CA GLY A 133 15.45 2.18 6.40
C GLY A 133 15.46 0.87 5.61
N TYR A 134 16.02 0.88 4.41
CA TYR A 134 16.11 -0.33 3.57
C TYR A 134 17.08 -1.36 4.14
N ARG A 135 18.21 -0.93 4.71
CA ARG A 135 19.14 -1.83 5.42
C ARG A 135 18.51 -2.45 6.66
N LYS A 136 17.71 -1.67 7.41
CA LYS A 136 16.91 -2.20 8.53
C LYS A 136 15.92 -3.25 8.04
N ALA A 137 15.19 -2.97 6.96
CA ALA A 137 14.25 -3.93 6.36
C ALA A 137 14.96 -5.23 5.99
N LEU A 138 16.11 -5.17 5.29
CA LEU A 138 16.88 -6.36 4.93
C LEU A 138 17.33 -7.16 6.16
N ARG A 139 17.82 -6.48 7.18
CA ARG A 139 18.23 -7.12 8.44
C ARG A 139 17.08 -7.93 9.06
N LEU A 140 15.85 -7.37 9.05
CA LEU A 140 14.66 -8.06 9.55
C LEU A 140 14.27 -9.24 8.66
N MET A 141 14.36 -9.10 7.35
CA MET A 141 14.10 -10.19 6.39
C MET A 141 15.08 -11.36 6.57
N GLN A 142 16.37 -11.05 6.76
CA GLN A 142 17.40 -12.05 7.04
C GLN A 142 17.16 -12.76 8.39
N LEU A 143 16.69 -12.01 9.41
CA LEU A 143 16.28 -12.59 10.68
C LEU A 143 15.11 -13.57 10.48
N ALA A 144 14.10 -13.17 9.70
CA ALA A 144 12.97 -14.03 9.37
C ALA A 144 13.42 -15.34 8.70
N ALA A 145 14.24 -15.23 7.67
CA ALA A 145 14.78 -16.39 6.95
C ALA A 145 15.59 -17.32 7.86
N LYS A 146 16.44 -16.76 8.73
CA LYS A 146 17.22 -17.53 9.70
C LYS A 146 16.35 -18.39 10.62
N PHE A 147 15.19 -17.92 11.00
CA PHE A 147 14.26 -18.62 11.89
C PHE A 147 13.07 -19.25 11.17
N GLY A 148 13.08 -19.29 9.85
CA GLY A 148 12.01 -19.87 9.04
C GLY A 148 10.66 -19.18 9.23
N LYS A 149 10.66 -17.85 9.52
CA LYS A 149 9.44 -17.09 9.75
C LYS A 149 8.96 -16.42 8.46
N PRO A 150 7.64 -16.41 8.21
CA PRO A 150 7.08 -15.64 7.10
C PRO A 150 7.36 -14.14 7.24
N ILE A 151 7.42 -13.46 6.11
CA ILE A 151 7.60 -12.02 6.00
C ILE A 151 6.34 -11.41 5.40
N LEU A 152 5.76 -10.41 6.07
CA LEU A 152 4.73 -9.54 5.51
C LEU A 152 5.30 -8.15 5.30
N THR A 153 5.17 -7.58 4.09
CA THR A 153 5.56 -6.20 3.82
C THR A 153 4.37 -5.35 3.43
N PHE A 154 4.32 -4.12 3.95
CA PHE A 154 3.27 -3.13 3.68
C PHE A 154 3.88 -1.95 2.94
N ILE A 155 3.40 -1.68 1.73
CA ILE A 155 3.96 -0.69 0.81
C ILE A 155 3.03 0.51 0.73
N ASP A 156 3.52 1.66 1.24
CA ASP A 156 2.84 2.96 1.13
C ASP A 156 3.88 4.08 1.15
N THR A 157 4.50 4.34 0.00
CA THR A 157 5.55 5.35 -0.18
C THR A 157 5.43 6.04 -1.54
N PRO A 158 5.67 7.36 -1.64
CA PRO A 158 5.84 8.02 -2.92
C PRO A 158 7.16 7.66 -3.62
N GLY A 159 8.13 7.08 -2.89
CA GLY A 159 9.44 6.69 -3.40
C GLY A 159 10.51 6.67 -2.32
N ALA A 160 11.75 6.41 -2.73
CA ALA A 160 12.91 6.56 -1.86
C ALA A 160 13.27 8.04 -1.66
N TYR A 161 13.87 8.41 -0.52
CA TYR A 161 14.27 9.78 -0.26
C TYR A 161 15.34 10.25 -1.27
N PRO A 162 15.13 11.36 -2.01
CA PRO A 162 15.98 11.75 -3.13
C PRO A 162 17.12 12.72 -2.75
N GLY A 163 17.32 12.97 -1.46
CA GLY A 163 18.29 13.98 -1.00
C GLY A 163 19.75 13.52 -1.07
N LEU A 164 20.67 14.49 -1.17
CA LEU A 164 22.12 14.25 -1.25
C LEU A 164 22.65 13.32 -0.17
N GLY A 165 22.25 13.52 1.09
CA GLY A 165 22.69 12.65 2.19
C GLY A 165 22.22 11.18 2.05
N ALA A 166 21.15 10.89 1.32
CA ALA A 166 20.77 9.53 0.99
C ALA A 166 21.67 8.94 -0.11
N GLU A 167 21.99 9.73 -1.14
CA GLU A 167 22.94 9.33 -2.19
C GLU A 167 24.31 9.00 -1.59
N GLU A 168 24.87 9.88 -0.74
CA GLU A 168 26.14 9.69 -0.07
C GLU A 168 26.21 8.43 0.79
N ARG A 169 25.07 8.01 1.37
CA ARG A 169 24.96 6.78 2.19
C ARG A 169 24.51 5.55 1.42
N GLY A 170 24.47 5.62 0.07
CA GLY A 170 24.22 4.48 -0.81
C GLY A 170 22.76 4.12 -0.98
N GLN A 171 21.88 5.09 -1.32
CA GLN A 171 20.45 4.84 -1.54
C GLN A 171 20.20 3.77 -2.60
N ALA A 172 20.84 3.90 -3.76
CA ALA A 172 20.68 2.94 -4.86
C ALA A 172 21.21 1.54 -4.48
N GLU A 173 22.35 1.47 -3.77
CA GLU A 173 22.92 0.20 -3.30
C GLU A 173 21.98 -0.49 -2.31
N ALA A 174 21.44 0.23 -1.33
CA ALA A 174 20.55 -0.34 -0.33
C ALA A 174 19.28 -0.91 -0.96
N ILE A 175 18.69 -0.23 -1.93
CA ILE A 175 17.52 -0.71 -2.71
C ILE A 175 17.91 -1.94 -3.53
N ALA A 176 18.97 -1.86 -4.35
CA ALA A 176 19.37 -2.95 -5.24
C ALA A 176 19.74 -4.21 -4.46
N ARG A 177 20.40 -4.04 -3.31
CA ARG A 177 20.73 -5.15 -2.42
C ARG A 177 19.49 -5.84 -1.87
N ASN A 178 18.48 -5.06 -1.44
CA ASN A 178 17.20 -5.64 -1.00
C ASN A 178 16.54 -6.46 -2.10
N LEU A 179 16.47 -5.95 -3.34
CA LEU A 179 15.91 -6.68 -4.48
C LEU A 179 16.60 -8.04 -4.66
N ARG A 180 17.93 -8.04 -4.68
CA ARG A 180 18.74 -9.24 -4.87
C ARG A 180 18.56 -10.24 -3.72
N GLU A 181 18.65 -9.76 -2.48
CA GLU A 181 18.56 -10.64 -1.31
C GLU A 181 17.15 -11.21 -1.14
N MET A 182 16.10 -10.38 -1.31
CA MET A 182 14.71 -10.85 -1.24
C MET A 182 14.42 -11.97 -2.25
N ALA A 183 14.99 -11.88 -3.45
CA ALA A 183 14.81 -12.90 -4.47
C ALA A 183 15.27 -14.29 -3.99
N GLY A 184 16.32 -14.36 -3.16
CA GLY A 184 16.92 -15.60 -2.68
C GLY A 184 16.49 -16.07 -1.27
N LEU A 185 15.63 -15.35 -0.56
CA LEU A 185 15.23 -15.74 0.81
C LEU A 185 14.33 -17.01 0.81
N PRO A 186 14.71 -18.08 1.51
CA PRO A 186 13.98 -19.35 1.51
C PRO A 186 12.83 -19.37 2.53
N THR A 187 12.01 -18.31 2.53
CA THR A 187 10.83 -18.16 3.41
C THR A 187 9.69 -17.49 2.67
N PRO A 188 8.42 -17.70 3.06
CA PRO A 188 7.29 -17.00 2.47
C PRO A 188 7.41 -15.48 2.59
N ILE A 189 7.24 -14.76 1.49
CA ILE A 189 7.20 -13.30 1.46
C ILE A 189 5.90 -12.85 0.81
N LEU A 190 5.05 -12.17 1.55
CA LEU A 190 3.83 -11.53 1.07
C LEU A 190 4.01 -10.02 1.11
N CYS A 191 3.79 -9.35 -0.02
CA CYS A 191 3.83 -7.90 -0.13
C CYS A 191 2.41 -7.37 -0.34
N VAL A 192 2.08 -6.26 0.31
CA VAL A 192 0.78 -5.60 0.18
C VAL A 192 0.98 -4.13 -0.15
N VAL A 193 0.48 -3.69 -1.31
CA VAL A 193 0.40 -2.27 -1.64
C VAL A 193 -0.87 -1.69 -1.02
N THR A 194 -0.73 -0.88 0.02
CA THR A 194 -1.85 -0.35 0.81
C THR A 194 -2.25 1.08 0.45
N GLY A 195 -1.39 1.80 -0.24
CA GLY A 195 -1.62 3.17 -0.69
C GLY A 195 -0.82 3.46 -1.96
N GLU A 196 0.24 4.24 -1.86
CA GLU A 196 1.17 4.50 -2.97
C GLU A 196 2.31 3.49 -2.98
N GLY A 197 2.49 2.77 -4.09
CA GLY A 197 3.67 1.97 -4.35
C GLY A 197 4.62 2.71 -5.29
N GLY A 198 5.44 3.64 -4.79
CA GLY A 198 6.27 4.51 -5.61
C GLY A 198 7.69 3.97 -5.86
N SER A 199 8.03 3.75 -7.15
CA SER A 199 9.39 3.58 -7.65
C SER A 199 10.23 2.52 -6.92
N GLY A 200 11.55 2.72 -6.88
CA GLY A 200 12.51 1.88 -6.16
C GLY A 200 12.24 1.78 -4.66
N GLY A 201 11.63 2.81 -4.07
CA GLY A 201 11.22 2.78 -2.67
C GLY A 201 10.26 1.65 -2.35
N ALA A 202 9.25 1.47 -3.19
CA ALA A 202 8.30 0.38 -3.08
C ALA A 202 8.94 -0.98 -3.41
N LEU A 203 9.74 -1.05 -4.48
CA LEU A 203 10.41 -2.27 -4.92
C LEU A 203 11.35 -2.84 -3.85
N ALA A 204 12.04 -1.99 -3.09
CA ALA A 204 13.01 -2.39 -2.07
C ALA A 204 12.43 -3.31 -0.98
N ILE A 205 11.10 -3.37 -0.84
CA ILE A 205 10.41 -4.32 0.04
C ILE A 205 9.27 -5.04 -0.70
N GLY A 206 9.28 -5.03 -2.04
CA GLY A 206 8.19 -5.50 -2.91
C GLY A 206 8.45 -6.82 -3.64
N VAL A 207 9.60 -7.47 -3.45
CA VAL A 207 9.96 -8.71 -4.14
C VAL A 207 9.45 -9.93 -3.36
N GLY A 208 8.15 -10.21 -3.47
CA GLY A 208 7.48 -11.29 -2.73
C GLY A 208 7.00 -12.45 -3.60
N ASN A 209 6.73 -13.59 -2.95
CA ASN A 209 6.04 -14.71 -3.59
C ASN A 209 4.62 -14.32 -4.02
N ARG A 210 3.98 -13.46 -3.23
CA ARG A 210 2.70 -12.83 -3.56
C ARG A 210 2.80 -11.33 -3.37
N VAL A 211 2.24 -10.60 -4.32
CA VAL A 211 2.05 -9.16 -4.26
C VAL A 211 0.56 -8.88 -4.31
N LEU A 212 -0.02 -8.52 -3.18
CA LEU A 212 -1.42 -8.11 -3.05
C LEU A 212 -1.50 -6.59 -3.16
N MET A 213 -2.65 -6.08 -3.55
CA MET A 213 -2.85 -4.64 -3.66
C MET A 213 -4.28 -4.29 -3.25
N LEU A 214 -4.46 -3.27 -2.40
CA LEU A 214 -5.78 -2.73 -2.11
C LEU A 214 -6.39 -2.12 -3.38
N GLU A 215 -7.71 -2.22 -3.49
CA GLU A 215 -8.46 -1.88 -4.72
C GLU A 215 -8.21 -0.46 -5.22
N TYR A 216 -8.08 0.51 -4.31
CA TYR A 216 -7.84 1.92 -4.66
C TYR A 216 -6.39 2.37 -4.41
N ALA A 217 -5.46 1.45 -4.21
CA ALA A 217 -4.04 1.73 -4.22
C ALA A 217 -3.51 1.95 -5.64
N ILE A 218 -2.30 2.49 -5.77
CA ILE A 218 -1.55 2.59 -7.04
C ILE A 218 -0.14 2.03 -6.88
N TYR A 219 0.41 1.47 -7.97
CA TYR A 219 1.78 0.98 -7.97
C TYR A 219 2.45 1.36 -9.29
N SER A 220 3.52 2.16 -9.23
CA SER A 220 4.15 2.72 -10.43
C SER A 220 5.60 3.10 -10.22
N VAL A 221 6.34 3.24 -11.34
CA VAL A 221 7.74 3.68 -11.34
C VAL A 221 7.92 5.17 -11.02
N ILE A 222 6.90 5.98 -11.30
CA ILE A 222 6.91 7.45 -11.13
C ILE A 222 5.48 7.92 -10.83
N SER A 223 5.34 9.08 -10.20
CA SER A 223 4.03 9.70 -10.01
C SER A 223 3.41 10.17 -11.34
N PRO A 224 2.08 10.20 -11.47
CA PRO A 224 1.43 10.75 -12.67
C PRO A 224 1.88 12.18 -13.01
N GLU A 225 2.07 13.02 -11.97
CA GLU A 225 2.57 14.40 -12.13
C GLU A 225 4.00 14.42 -12.68
N GLY A 226 4.89 13.56 -12.14
CA GLY A 226 6.26 13.42 -12.62
C GLY A 226 6.32 12.92 -14.06
N CYS A 227 5.50 11.92 -14.40
CA CYS A 227 5.37 11.42 -15.76
C CYS A 227 4.90 12.52 -16.73
N ALA A 228 3.85 13.25 -16.38
CA ALA A 228 3.33 14.35 -17.18
C ALA A 228 4.36 15.48 -17.38
N ALA A 229 5.10 15.83 -16.33
CA ALA A 229 6.15 16.84 -16.40
C ALA A 229 7.29 16.42 -17.36
N ILE A 230 7.70 15.15 -17.34
CA ILE A 230 8.75 14.62 -18.21
C ILE A 230 8.28 14.54 -19.66
N LEU A 231 7.09 13.99 -19.91
CA LEU A 231 6.61 13.73 -21.27
C LEU A 231 6.11 14.99 -21.98
N TRP A 232 5.47 15.89 -21.24
CA TRP A 232 4.76 17.04 -21.84
C TRP A 232 5.21 18.41 -21.30
N GLY A 233 6.15 18.43 -20.33
CA GLY A 233 6.57 19.67 -19.69
C GLY A 233 5.49 20.31 -18.80
N ASP A 234 4.42 19.59 -18.48
CA ASP A 234 3.26 20.14 -17.78
C ASP A 234 2.68 19.10 -16.79
N ALA A 235 2.92 19.31 -15.50
CA ALA A 235 2.42 18.44 -14.43
C ALA A 235 0.88 18.48 -14.30
N ALA A 236 0.19 19.50 -14.82
CA ALA A 236 -1.27 19.58 -14.80
C ALA A 236 -1.93 18.47 -15.65
N LYS A 237 -1.19 17.85 -16.56
CA LYS A 237 -1.62 16.68 -17.34
C LYS A 237 -1.52 15.34 -16.58
N ALA A 238 -1.34 15.38 -15.27
CA ALA A 238 -1.33 14.18 -14.44
C ALA A 238 -2.54 13.24 -14.62
N PRO A 239 -3.78 13.73 -14.82
CA PRO A 239 -4.92 12.86 -15.12
C PRO A 239 -4.73 12.03 -16.39
N GLU A 240 -4.23 12.63 -17.47
CA GLU A 240 -3.94 11.93 -18.72
C GLU A 240 -2.80 10.92 -18.54
N ALA A 241 -1.74 11.32 -17.83
CA ALA A 241 -0.63 10.42 -17.51
C ALA A 241 -1.10 9.21 -16.70
N ALA A 242 -1.94 9.39 -15.69
CA ALA A 242 -2.45 8.31 -14.85
C ALA A 242 -3.17 7.23 -15.68
N GLU A 243 -3.98 7.62 -16.67
CA GLU A 243 -4.68 6.68 -17.55
C GLU A 243 -3.71 5.89 -18.45
N LEU A 244 -2.67 6.56 -18.97
CA LEU A 244 -1.69 5.93 -19.87
C LEU A 244 -0.74 4.98 -19.12
N MET A 245 -0.39 5.31 -17.88
CA MET A 245 0.58 4.56 -17.07
C MET A 245 0.07 3.20 -16.59
N ARG A 246 -1.23 2.95 -16.60
CA ARG A 246 -1.82 1.67 -16.16
C ARG A 246 -1.41 1.26 -14.75
N VAL A 247 -1.53 2.17 -13.79
CA VAL A 247 -1.03 2.02 -12.40
C VAL A 247 -2.04 1.49 -11.39
N THR A 248 -3.28 1.22 -11.83
CA THR A 248 -4.38 0.79 -10.96
C THR A 248 -4.35 -0.72 -10.69
N ALA A 249 -4.96 -1.16 -9.60
CA ALA A 249 -4.99 -2.56 -9.23
C ALA A 249 -5.57 -3.48 -10.35
N PRO A 250 -6.69 -3.13 -11.05
CA PRO A 250 -7.17 -3.92 -12.17
C PRO A 250 -6.19 -3.99 -13.36
N ASP A 251 -5.49 -2.89 -13.66
CA ASP A 251 -4.49 -2.88 -14.72
C ASP A 251 -3.32 -3.80 -14.38
N LEU A 252 -2.79 -3.69 -13.17
CA LEU A 252 -1.61 -4.43 -12.72
C LEU A 252 -1.89 -5.92 -12.53
N LEU A 253 -3.11 -6.29 -12.14
CA LEU A 253 -3.54 -7.68 -12.13
C LEU A 253 -3.57 -8.27 -13.55
N ARG A 254 -4.13 -7.53 -14.51
CA ARG A 254 -4.15 -7.94 -15.92
C ARG A 254 -2.74 -8.07 -16.53
N LEU A 255 -1.81 -7.22 -16.11
CA LEU A 255 -0.41 -7.24 -16.55
C LEU A 255 0.44 -8.28 -15.80
N GLY A 256 -0.11 -8.99 -14.82
CA GLY A 256 0.60 -9.99 -14.03
C GLY A 256 1.66 -9.41 -13.07
N VAL A 257 1.58 -8.11 -12.76
CA VAL A 257 2.49 -7.44 -11.81
C VAL A 257 2.09 -7.73 -10.36
N ILE A 258 0.79 -7.82 -10.11
CA ILE A 258 0.24 -8.23 -8.81
C ILE A 258 -0.52 -9.55 -8.93
N ASP A 259 -0.66 -10.28 -7.83
CA ASP A 259 -1.30 -11.60 -7.80
C ASP A 259 -2.79 -11.53 -7.43
N ALA A 260 -3.18 -10.56 -6.61
CA ALA A 260 -4.58 -10.38 -6.20
C ALA A 260 -4.90 -8.95 -5.80
N ILE A 261 -6.17 -8.59 -6.00
CA ILE A 261 -6.76 -7.35 -5.49
C ILE A 261 -7.47 -7.66 -4.18
N VAL A 262 -7.19 -6.89 -3.15
CA VAL A 262 -7.94 -6.91 -1.90
C VAL A 262 -9.05 -5.86 -1.99
N PRO A 263 -10.33 -6.25 -1.96
CA PRO A 263 -11.42 -5.30 -2.10
C PRO A 263 -11.47 -4.33 -0.92
N GLU A 264 -11.72 -3.07 -1.22
CA GLU A 264 -12.00 -2.07 -0.21
C GLU A 264 -13.52 -1.95 0.02
N PRO A 265 -13.96 -1.57 1.23
CA PRO A 265 -15.38 -1.29 1.45
C PRO A 265 -15.85 -0.13 0.56
N VAL A 266 -17.14 -0.07 0.28
CA VAL A 266 -17.73 1.05 -0.46
C VAL A 266 -17.38 2.35 0.24
N GLY A 267 -16.77 3.26 -0.49
CA GLY A 267 -16.20 4.49 0.07
C GLY A 267 -14.69 4.45 0.29
N GLY A 268 -14.05 3.29 0.19
CA GLY A 268 -12.60 3.14 0.31
C GLY A 268 -12.09 2.95 1.74
N ALA A 269 -10.82 2.60 1.84
CA ALA A 269 -10.15 2.28 3.11
C ALA A 269 -10.14 3.45 4.12
N HIS A 270 -10.11 4.69 3.65
CA HIS A 270 -10.11 5.87 4.51
C HIS A 270 -11.41 6.09 5.28
N ARG A 271 -12.52 5.45 4.85
CA ARG A 271 -13.84 5.54 5.49
C ARG A 271 -14.11 4.37 6.45
N ASN A 272 -13.49 3.22 6.23
CA ASN A 272 -13.71 2.04 7.09
C ASN A 272 -12.44 1.18 7.18
N TRP A 273 -11.64 1.47 8.18
CA TRP A 273 -10.37 0.79 8.44
C TRP A 273 -10.56 -0.67 8.84
N GLU A 274 -11.55 -0.91 9.70
CA GLU A 274 -11.85 -2.25 10.24
C GLU A 274 -12.29 -3.21 9.13
N ALA A 275 -13.21 -2.78 8.27
CA ALA A 275 -13.63 -3.61 7.13
C ALA A 275 -12.50 -3.84 6.13
N THR A 276 -11.67 -2.82 5.86
CA THR A 276 -10.49 -2.96 5.01
C THR A 276 -9.50 -3.97 5.60
N ALA A 277 -9.22 -3.86 6.89
CA ALA A 277 -8.32 -4.80 7.59
C ALA A 277 -8.90 -6.22 7.62
N ALA A 278 -10.22 -6.37 7.80
CA ALA A 278 -10.87 -7.68 7.77
C ALA A 278 -10.72 -8.36 6.39
N ASN A 279 -10.95 -7.63 5.30
CA ASN A 279 -10.75 -8.14 3.94
C ASN A 279 -9.27 -8.51 3.70
N LEU A 280 -8.35 -7.66 4.15
CA LEU A 280 -6.91 -7.93 4.04
C LEU A 280 -6.49 -9.15 4.87
N ARG A 281 -7.02 -9.34 6.09
CA ARG A 281 -6.74 -10.51 6.93
C ARG A 281 -7.10 -11.80 6.21
N ILE A 282 -8.26 -11.86 5.56
CA ILE A 282 -8.70 -13.04 4.80
C ILE A 282 -7.70 -13.33 3.67
N ALA A 283 -7.38 -12.32 2.86
CA ALA A 283 -6.47 -12.47 1.74
C ALA A 283 -5.05 -12.90 2.19
N LEU A 284 -4.52 -12.29 3.25
CA LEU A 284 -3.20 -12.64 3.80
C LEU A 284 -3.17 -14.08 4.32
N ARG A 285 -4.19 -14.50 5.07
CA ARG A 285 -4.29 -15.85 5.64
C ARG A 285 -4.31 -16.91 4.54
N ASP A 286 -5.13 -16.72 3.50
CA ASP A 286 -5.27 -17.68 2.41
C ASP A 286 -3.96 -17.83 1.63
N GLN A 287 -3.28 -16.72 1.32
CA GLN A 287 -2.00 -16.73 0.62
C GLN A 287 -0.86 -17.29 1.49
N LEU A 288 -0.84 -16.96 2.77
CA LEU A 288 0.17 -17.47 3.69
C LEU A 288 0.04 -18.99 3.87
N TRP A 289 -1.19 -19.49 3.99
CA TRP A 289 -1.47 -20.92 4.11
C TRP A 289 -0.93 -21.68 2.91
N GLU A 290 -1.16 -21.19 1.69
CA GLU A 290 -0.64 -21.80 0.46
C GLU A 290 0.90 -21.84 0.45
N LEU A 291 1.53 -20.71 0.74
CA LEU A 291 3.00 -20.60 0.68
C LEU A 291 3.70 -21.45 1.73
N LYS A 292 3.12 -21.62 2.91
CA LYS A 292 3.69 -22.44 3.99
C LYS A 292 3.76 -23.93 3.67
N SER A 293 2.98 -24.41 2.72
CA SER A 293 3.04 -25.79 2.27
C SER A 293 4.28 -26.11 1.41
N LYS A 294 5.02 -25.07 0.98
CA LYS A 294 6.15 -25.17 0.05
C LYS A 294 7.48 -25.19 0.80
N SER A 295 8.47 -25.89 0.24
CA SER A 295 9.84 -25.83 0.75
C SER A 295 10.49 -24.47 0.45
N GLY A 296 11.56 -24.12 1.18
CA GLY A 296 12.31 -22.89 0.94
C GLY A 296 12.83 -22.79 -0.50
N GLU A 297 13.27 -23.91 -1.09
CA GLU A 297 13.75 -24.00 -2.47
C GLU A 297 12.61 -23.72 -3.47
N GLN A 298 11.45 -24.33 -3.26
CA GLN A 298 10.25 -24.05 -4.07
C GLN A 298 9.81 -22.59 -4.00
N LEU A 299 9.90 -21.97 -2.82
CA LEU A 299 9.55 -20.54 -2.64
C LEU A 299 10.50 -19.63 -3.42
N VAL A 300 11.79 -19.93 -3.44
CA VAL A 300 12.79 -19.16 -4.21
C VAL A 300 12.56 -19.30 -5.71
N GLU A 301 12.39 -20.54 -6.19
CA GLU A 301 12.16 -20.80 -7.63
C GLU A 301 10.85 -20.17 -8.13
N GLU A 302 9.75 -20.35 -7.39
CA GLU A 302 8.46 -19.72 -7.73
C GLU A 302 8.56 -18.21 -7.81
N ARG A 303 9.29 -17.58 -6.88
CA ARG A 303 9.53 -16.14 -6.88
C ARG A 303 10.35 -15.71 -8.07
N TYR A 304 11.43 -16.41 -8.38
CA TYR A 304 12.24 -16.15 -9.56
C TYR A 304 11.40 -16.25 -10.84
N ASP A 305 10.69 -17.34 -11.03
CA ASP A 305 9.83 -17.57 -12.18
C ASP A 305 8.75 -16.50 -12.36
N LYS A 306 8.13 -16.08 -11.26
CA LYS A 306 7.14 -15.00 -11.27
C LYS A 306 7.71 -13.71 -11.86
N PHE A 307 8.80 -13.21 -11.29
CA PHE A 307 9.39 -11.96 -11.76
C PHE A 307 9.98 -12.08 -13.17
N ARG A 308 10.48 -13.25 -13.53
CA ARG A 308 11.00 -13.54 -14.89
C ARG A 308 9.92 -13.47 -15.96
N ARG A 309 8.68 -13.78 -15.62
CA ARG A 309 7.53 -13.80 -16.56
C ARG A 309 6.84 -12.45 -16.70
N ILE A 310 7.17 -11.45 -15.89
CA ILE A 310 6.56 -10.12 -16.00
C ILE A 310 7.02 -9.46 -17.30
N GLY A 311 6.04 -9.02 -18.08
CA GLY A 311 6.24 -8.36 -19.37
C GLY A 311 5.96 -9.27 -20.57
N ALA A 312 5.44 -8.66 -21.64
CA ALA A 312 5.26 -9.30 -22.93
C ALA A 312 6.38 -8.83 -23.88
N PHE A 313 6.97 -9.78 -24.61
CA PHE A 313 7.93 -9.47 -25.66
C PHE A 313 7.64 -10.34 -26.88
N GLU A 314 7.94 -9.84 -28.05
CA GLU A 314 7.92 -10.58 -29.30
C GLU A 314 9.37 -10.88 -29.68
N GLU A 315 9.68 -12.15 -29.99
CA GLU A 315 10.95 -12.49 -30.60
C GLU A 315 10.90 -12.03 -32.06
N ALA A 316 11.82 -11.15 -32.46
CA ALA A 316 12.02 -10.84 -33.86
C ALA A 316 12.51 -12.11 -34.57
N GLY A 317 11.67 -12.69 -35.43
CA GLY A 317 11.96 -13.86 -36.23
C GLY A 317 13.06 -13.59 -37.28
#